data_4ab08a5e1ae3bb3f54ca5eb90da8e171
#
_entry.id   4ab08a5e1ae3bb3f54ca5eb90da8e171
#
_cell.length_a   1.000
_cell.length_b   1.000
_cell.length_c   1.000
_cell.angle_alpha   90.00
_cell.angle_beta   90.00
_cell.angle_gamma   90.00
#
_symmetry.space_group_name_H-M   'P 1'
#
loop_
_entity.id
_entity.type
_entity.pdbx_description
1 polymer ?
#
loop_
_entity_poly.entity_id
_entity_poly.type
_entity_poly.pdbx_seq_one_letter_code
_entity_poly.pdbx_strand_id
1 'polypeptide(L)'
;TRGEIDQEAMLEAIDYRERWGFPVEFYSPLWKHARETESRVIALNARRELTRRCAKVGLEKLTEEERASLPAEVDLTNAAHRAWVKGIFEGHGMAMDDETFQKFYEAQVIWDETMAETAVKAMVEQPANARMLIVAGAGHVMNGWGIPSRIARRTGDTASVVTLLPVSPEKRGESLAEPGGA
;
A
#
# COMPACT_ATOMS: atom_id res chain seq x y z
N THR A 1 0.53 18.03 -11.59
CA THR A 1 1.68 18.89 -11.20
C THR A 1 1.88 20.11 -12.13
N ARG A 2 1.32 20.10 -13.34
CA ARG A 2 1.46 21.18 -14.33
C ARG A 2 0.69 22.47 -13.99
N GLY A 3 -0.12 22.48 -12.91
CA GLY A 3 -0.89 23.65 -12.50
C GLY A 3 -2.10 23.97 -13.39
N GLU A 4 -2.58 23.00 -14.16
CA GLU A 4 -3.73 23.14 -15.05
C GLU A 4 -5.06 23.27 -14.26
N ILE A 5 -5.09 22.73 -13.05
CA ILE A 5 -6.19 22.84 -12.09
C ILE A 5 -5.66 23.22 -10.72
N ASP A 6 -6.46 23.87 -9.91
CA ASP A 6 -6.11 24.16 -8.51
C ASP A 6 -6.27 22.93 -7.61
N GLN A 7 -5.87 23.04 -6.35
CA GLN A 7 -5.90 21.93 -5.40
C GLN A 7 -7.32 21.43 -5.14
N GLU A 8 -8.28 22.33 -4.99
CA GLU A 8 -9.67 21.98 -4.71
C GLU A 8 -10.28 21.17 -5.87
N ALA A 9 -10.13 21.64 -7.09
CA ALA A 9 -10.57 20.94 -8.29
C ALA A 9 -9.86 19.58 -8.45
N MET A 10 -8.59 19.49 -8.09
CA MET A 10 -7.87 18.20 -8.08
C MET A 10 -8.48 17.23 -7.07
N LEU A 11 -8.70 17.69 -5.83
CA LEU A 11 -9.25 16.85 -4.76
C LEU A 11 -10.65 16.34 -5.09
N GLU A 12 -11.46 17.18 -5.72
CA GLU A 12 -12.79 16.81 -6.21
C GLU A 12 -12.68 15.77 -7.34
N ALA A 13 -11.86 16.02 -8.33
CA ALA A 13 -11.69 15.14 -9.50
C ALA A 13 -11.21 13.71 -9.15
N ILE A 14 -10.49 13.55 -8.04
CA ILE A 14 -10.00 12.24 -7.58
C ILE A 14 -10.85 11.65 -6.44
N ASP A 15 -11.98 12.25 -6.11
CA ASP A 15 -12.83 11.84 -4.97
C ASP A 15 -12.02 11.69 -3.67
N TYR A 16 -11.08 12.59 -3.40
CA TYR A 16 -10.08 12.44 -2.34
C TYR A 16 -10.70 12.11 -0.98
N ARG A 17 -11.74 12.82 -0.59
CA ARG A 17 -12.40 12.68 0.72
C ARG A 17 -13.01 11.30 0.90
N GLU A 18 -13.64 10.76 -0.15
CA GLU A 18 -14.27 9.44 -0.13
C GLU A 18 -13.24 8.28 -0.21
N ARG A 19 -12.16 8.49 -0.97
CA ARG A 19 -11.20 7.43 -1.28
C ARG A 19 -10.06 7.32 -0.30
N TRP A 20 -9.60 8.46 0.25
CA TRP A 20 -8.42 8.49 1.12
C TRP A 20 -8.77 8.65 2.60
N GLY A 21 -9.70 9.53 2.96
CA GLY A 21 -10.25 9.68 4.31
C GLY A 21 -9.36 10.40 5.33
N PHE A 22 -8.14 10.81 4.95
CA PHE A 22 -7.25 11.58 5.79
C PHE A 22 -7.21 13.05 5.37
N PRO A 23 -6.99 13.99 6.33
CA PRO A 23 -6.84 15.41 6.00
C PRO A 23 -5.73 15.64 4.98
N VAL A 24 -6.02 16.44 3.95
CA VAL A 24 -5.07 16.72 2.87
C VAL A 24 -3.83 17.44 3.36
N GLU A 25 -3.96 18.17 4.46
CA GLU A 25 -2.88 18.93 5.10
C GLU A 25 -1.70 18.05 5.50
N PHE A 26 -1.96 16.79 5.84
CA PHE A 26 -0.90 15.83 6.18
C PHE A 26 0.00 15.51 4.97
N TYR A 27 -0.53 15.65 3.77
CA TYR A 27 0.16 15.35 2.52
C TYR A 27 0.55 16.60 1.73
N SER A 28 0.12 17.79 2.16
CA SER A 28 0.42 19.05 1.49
C SER A 28 1.91 19.27 1.22
N PRO A 29 2.85 18.93 2.11
CA PRO A 29 4.28 19.05 1.84
C PRO A 29 4.73 18.17 0.65
N LEU A 30 4.14 16.98 0.49
CA LEU A 30 4.46 16.07 -0.61
C LEU A 30 3.93 16.62 -1.95
N TRP A 31 2.69 17.14 -1.96
CA TRP A 31 2.11 17.78 -3.13
C TRP A 31 2.92 19.01 -3.57
N LYS A 32 3.32 19.84 -2.59
CA LYS A 32 4.16 21.00 -2.84
C LYS A 32 5.51 20.59 -3.44
N HIS A 33 6.18 19.63 -2.83
CA HIS A 33 7.45 19.12 -3.33
C HIS A 33 7.32 18.56 -4.75
N ALA A 34 6.30 17.74 -5.01
CA ALA A 34 6.06 17.19 -6.33
C ALA A 34 5.83 18.26 -7.40
N ARG A 35 5.18 19.37 -7.03
CA ARG A 35 5.02 20.54 -7.92
C ARG A 35 6.34 21.25 -8.18
N GLU A 36 7.13 21.52 -7.14
CA GLU A 36 8.40 22.25 -7.21
C GLU A 36 9.46 21.47 -8.00
N THR A 37 9.42 20.15 -7.95
CA THR A 37 10.37 19.26 -8.65
C THR A 37 9.81 18.70 -9.96
N GLU A 38 8.63 19.12 -10.37
CA GLU A 38 7.89 18.57 -11.53
C GLU A 38 7.74 17.05 -11.51
N SER A 39 7.77 16.46 -10.31
CA SER A 39 7.63 15.02 -10.12
C SER A 39 6.21 14.54 -10.43
N ARG A 40 6.09 13.38 -11.05
CA ARG A 40 4.79 12.73 -11.28
C ARG A 40 4.23 12.22 -9.96
N VAL A 41 2.94 12.39 -9.76
CA VAL A 41 2.19 11.75 -8.67
C VAL A 41 1.29 10.67 -9.28
N ILE A 42 1.36 9.49 -8.71
CA ILE A 42 0.70 8.29 -9.26
C ILE A 42 -0.14 7.65 -8.16
N ALA A 43 -1.40 7.39 -8.45
CA ALA A 43 -2.27 6.63 -7.56
C ALA A 43 -1.98 5.13 -7.74
N LEU A 44 -1.60 4.46 -6.66
CA LEU A 44 -1.23 3.04 -6.69
C LEU A 44 -2.37 2.11 -6.26
N ASN A 45 -3.36 2.61 -5.54
CA ASN A 45 -4.39 1.79 -4.89
C ASN A 45 -5.16 0.90 -5.87
N ALA A 46 -5.43 -0.32 -5.42
CA ALA A 46 -6.44 -1.17 -6.03
C ALA A 46 -7.84 -0.53 -5.95
N ARG A 47 -8.70 -0.91 -6.88
CA ARG A 47 -10.12 -0.51 -6.83
C ARG A 47 -10.75 -1.01 -5.53
N ARG A 48 -11.36 -0.10 -4.78
CA ARG A 48 -11.99 -0.41 -3.49
C ARG A 48 -13.09 -1.48 -3.61
N GLU A 49 -13.80 -1.46 -4.72
CA GLU A 49 -14.85 -2.43 -5.03
C GLU A 49 -14.29 -3.84 -5.15
N LEU A 50 -13.14 -3.99 -5.82
CA LEU A 50 -12.46 -5.28 -5.99
C LEU A 50 -11.94 -5.83 -4.66
N THR A 51 -11.23 -5.02 -3.87
CA THR A 51 -10.71 -5.45 -2.57
C THR A 51 -11.83 -5.81 -1.59
N ARG A 52 -12.91 -5.01 -1.54
CA ARG A 52 -14.09 -5.32 -0.73
C ARG A 52 -14.80 -6.59 -1.19
N ARG A 53 -14.92 -6.78 -2.50
CA ARG A 53 -15.53 -7.97 -3.06
C ARG A 53 -14.71 -9.20 -2.68
N CYS A 54 -13.39 -9.16 -2.87
CA CYS A 54 -12.48 -10.24 -2.47
C CYS A 54 -12.59 -10.56 -0.97
N ALA A 55 -12.55 -9.53 -0.10
CA ALA A 55 -12.72 -9.72 1.35
C ALA A 55 -14.06 -10.37 1.74
N LYS A 56 -15.09 -10.20 0.92
CA LYS A 56 -16.41 -10.80 1.16
C LYS A 56 -16.52 -12.25 0.69
N VAL A 57 -16.01 -12.56 -0.50
CA VAL A 57 -16.27 -13.85 -1.15
C VAL A 57 -15.03 -14.73 -1.34
N GLY A 58 -13.83 -14.17 -1.23
CA GLY A 58 -12.55 -14.81 -1.56
C GLY A 58 -12.20 -14.71 -3.04
N LEU A 59 -10.92 -14.94 -3.36
CA LEU A 59 -10.40 -14.90 -4.73
C LEU A 59 -11.08 -15.90 -5.67
N GLU A 60 -11.38 -17.09 -5.17
CA GLU A 60 -11.97 -18.16 -5.98
C GLU A 60 -13.37 -17.81 -6.50
N LYS A 61 -14.10 -16.96 -5.80
CA LYS A 61 -15.50 -16.57 -6.14
C LYS A 61 -15.59 -15.23 -6.86
N LEU A 62 -14.48 -14.65 -7.28
CA LEU A 62 -14.49 -13.50 -8.17
C LEU A 62 -14.96 -13.90 -9.57
N THR A 63 -15.70 -13.02 -10.23
CA THR A 63 -16.12 -13.21 -11.63
C THR A 63 -14.94 -13.11 -12.59
N GLU A 64 -15.11 -13.53 -13.84
CA GLU A 64 -14.07 -13.39 -14.87
C GLU A 64 -13.66 -11.91 -15.07
N GLU A 65 -14.61 -11.00 -15.07
CA GLU A 65 -14.35 -9.56 -15.19
C GLU A 65 -13.56 -9.02 -14.00
N GLU A 66 -13.93 -9.44 -12.77
CA GLU A 66 -13.20 -9.08 -11.55
C GLU A 66 -11.78 -9.66 -11.58
N ARG A 67 -11.60 -10.92 -12.02
CA ARG A 67 -10.29 -11.56 -12.17
C ARG A 67 -9.41 -10.88 -13.21
N ALA A 68 -9.99 -10.42 -14.33
CA ALA A 68 -9.26 -9.68 -15.35
C ALA A 68 -8.70 -8.33 -14.85
N SER A 69 -9.22 -7.84 -13.73
CA SER A 69 -8.76 -6.62 -13.07
C SER A 69 -7.71 -6.87 -11.98
N LEU A 70 -7.36 -8.14 -11.71
CA LEU A 70 -6.30 -8.49 -10.77
C LEU A 70 -4.92 -8.16 -11.35
N PRO A 71 -3.91 -7.93 -10.49
CA PRO A 71 -2.52 -7.88 -10.94
C PRO A 71 -2.11 -9.22 -11.58
N ALA A 72 -1.13 -9.17 -12.48
CA ALA A 72 -0.69 -10.34 -13.24
C ALA A 72 -0.18 -11.47 -12.35
N GLU A 73 0.36 -11.13 -11.18
CA GLU A 73 0.85 -12.07 -10.18
C GLU A 73 0.21 -11.79 -8.82
N VAL A 74 -0.28 -12.84 -8.18
CA VAL A 74 -0.82 -12.80 -6.81
C VAL A 74 -0.14 -13.90 -5.99
N ASP A 75 0.78 -13.50 -5.09
CA ASP A 75 1.51 -14.42 -4.23
C ASP A 75 0.95 -14.43 -2.81
N LEU A 76 0.31 -15.53 -2.44
CA LEU A 76 -0.27 -15.78 -1.11
C LEU A 76 0.66 -16.61 -0.20
N THR A 77 1.87 -16.95 -0.66
CA THR A 77 2.72 -17.96 0.00
C THR A 77 3.55 -17.43 1.17
N ASN A 78 3.60 -16.10 1.36
CA ASN A 78 4.39 -15.51 2.44
C ASN A 78 3.74 -15.75 3.82
N ALA A 79 4.17 -16.83 4.47
CA ALA A 79 3.66 -17.23 5.78
C ALA A 79 3.92 -16.19 6.89
N ALA A 80 5.07 -15.49 6.85
CA ALA A 80 5.41 -14.46 7.82
C ALA A 80 4.49 -13.25 7.70
N HIS A 81 4.24 -12.77 6.47
CA HIS A 81 3.27 -11.72 6.22
C HIS A 81 1.86 -12.11 6.67
N ARG A 82 1.44 -13.34 6.36
CA ARG A 82 0.13 -13.86 6.77
C ARG A 82 -0.03 -13.88 8.30
N ALA A 83 0.98 -14.39 9.00
CA ALA A 83 0.97 -14.46 10.47
C ALA A 83 0.94 -13.07 11.10
N TRP A 84 1.70 -12.13 10.56
CA TRP A 84 1.73 -10.75 11.04
C TRP A 84 0.39 -10.04 10.82
N VAL A 85 -0.22 -10.17 9.65
CA VAL A 85 -1.55 -9.62 9.37
C VAL A 85 -2.57 -10.19 10.35
N LYS A 86 -2.54 -11.51 10.61
CA LYS A 86 -3.43 -12.16 11.58
C LYS A 86 -3.25 -11.57 12.98
N GLY A 87 -2.00 -11.41 13.42
CA GLY A 87 -1.69 -10.84 14.74
C GLY A 87 -2.18 -9.41 14.94
N ILE A 88 -2.17 -8.58 13.89
CA ILE A 88 -2.75 -7.23 13.96
C ILE A 88 -4.25 -7.29 14.24
N PHE A 89 -5.00 -8.15 13.56
CA PHE A 89 -6.45 -8.29 13.76
C PHE A 89 -6.78 -8.79 15.16
N GLU A 90 -6.10 -9.83 15.60
CA GLU A 90 -6.27 -10.38 16.96
C GLU A 90 -5.94 -9.34 18.03
N GLY A 91 -4.87 -8.55 17.83
CA GLY A 91 -4.48 -7.45 18.72
C GLY A 91 -5.52 -6.33 18.82
N HIS A 92 -6.35 -6.14 17.80
CA HIS A 92 -7.48 -5.19 17.83
C HIS A 92 -8.79 -5.80 18.34
N GLY A 93 -8.75 -7.01 18.89
CA GLY A 93 -9.95 -7.69 19.43
C GLY A 93 -10.90 -8.21 18.35
N MET A 94 -10.46 -8.26 17.09
CA MET A 94 -11.24 -8.82 15.98
C MET A 94 -10.91 -10.31 15.84
N ALA A 95 -11.62 -11.14 16.58
CA ALA A 95 -11.55 -12.59 16.37
C ALA A 95 -12.27 -12.93 15.06
N MET A 96 -11.56 -13.52 14.12
CA MET A 96 -12.11 -14.04 12.88
C MET A 96 -11.87 -15.55 12.81
N ASP A 97 -12.85 -16.29 12.27
CA ASP A 97 -12.58 -17.67 11.87
C ASP A 97 -11.58 -17.72 10.71
N ASP A 98 -10.98 -18.88 10.50
CA ASP A 98 -9.91 -19.04 9.51
C ASP A 98 -10.41 -18.78 8.08
N GLU A 99 -11.67 -19.06 7.75
CA GLU A 99 -12.23 -18.78 6.41
C GLU A 99 -12.40 -17.28 6.19
N THR A 100 -12.92 -16.56 7.15
CA THR A 100 -13.07 -15.09 7.08
C THR A 100 -11.71 -14.41 7.00
N PHE A 101 -10.75 -14.85 7.82
CA PHE A 101 -9.39 -14.34 7.78
C PHE A 101 -8.72 -14.63 6.42
N GLN A 102 -8.93 -15.83 5.84
CA GLN A 102 -8.38 -16.15 4.52
C GLN A 102 -8.82 -15.15 3.46
N LYS A 103 -10.11 -14.87 3.36
CA LYS A 103 -10.68 -13.90 2.40
C LYS A 103 -10.13 -12.49 2.62
N PHE A 104 -9.97 -12.11 3.88
CA PHE A 104 -9.38 -10.83 4.22
C PHE A 104 -7.91 -10.75 3.80
N TYR A 105 -7.12 -11.78 4.08
CA TYR A 105 -5.72 -11.85 3.70
C TYR A 105 -5.54 -11.82 2.17
N GLU A 106 -6.39 -12.51 1.44
CA GLU A 106 -6.44 -12.44 -0.03
C GLU A 106 -6.67 -11.02 -0.53
N ALA A 107 -7.62 -10.31 0.07
CA ALA A 107 -7.88 -8.90 -0.26
C ALA A 107 -6.69 -7.99 0.04
N GLN A 108 -6.01 -8.19 1.17
CA GLN A 108 -4.79 -7.48 1.52
C GLN A 108 -3.68 -7.76 0.49
N VAL A 109 -3.51 -9.01 0.10
CA VAL A 109 -2.48 -9.39 -0.87
C VAL A 109 -2.75 -8.78 -2.25
N ILE A 110 -3.96 -8.87 -2.78
CA ILE A 110 -4.26 -8.23 -4.08
C ILE A 110 -4.10 -6.72 -4.03
N TRP A 111 -4.35 -6.10 -2.88
CA TRP A 111 -4.11 -4.68 -2.70
C TRP A 111 -2.63 -4.33 -2.83
N ASP A 112 -1.76 -5.05 -2.09
CA ASP A 112 -0.31 -4.89 -2.13
C ASP A 112 0.27 -5.21 -3.52
N GLU A 113 -0.21 -6.28 -4.16
CA GLU A 113 0.21 -6.68 -5.50
C GLU A 113 -0.14 -5.62 -6.55
N THR A 114 -1.35 -5.05 -6.46
CA THR A 114 -1.78 -3.99 -7.37
C THR A 114 -0.91 -2.74 -7.21
N MET A 115 -0.62 -2.34 -5.97
CA MET A 115 0.24 -1.19 -5.72
C MET A 115 1.66 -1.41 -6.22
N ALA A 116 2.21 -2.59 -5.98
CA ALA A 116 3.55 -2.95 -6.45
C ALA A 116 3.62 -3.01 -7.99
N GLU A 117 2.66 -3.67 -8.63
CA GLU A 117 2.62 -3.75 -10.10
C GLU A 117 2.47 -2.37 -10.75
N THR A 118 1.60 -1.52 -10.20
CA THR A 118 1.41 -0.14 -10.69
C THR A 118 2.68 0.69 -10.54
N ALA A 119 3.37 0.55 -9.39
CA ALA A 119 4.63 1.23 -9.15
C ALA A 119 5.71 0.77 -10.15
N VAL A 120 5.85 -0.53 -10.36
CA VAL A 120 6.83 -1.09 -11.31
C VAL A 120 6.53 -0.62 -12.74
N LYS A 121 5.28 -0.71 -13.20
CA LYS A 121 4.86 -0.22 -14.53
C LYS A 121 5.20 1.26 -14.70
N ALA A 122 4.94 2.07 -13.68
CA ALA A 122 5.23 3.50 -13.72
C ALA A 122 6.74 3.79 -13.75
N MET A 123 7.57 2.96 -13.10
CA MET A 123 9.02 3.13 -13.09
C MET A 123 9.68 2.71 -14.40
N VAL A 124 9.17 1.68 -15.08
CA VAL A 124 9.69 1.23 -16.40
C VAL A 124 9.60 2.35 -17.44
N GLU A 125 8.66 3.25 -17.32
CA GLU A 125 8.49 4.40 -18.20
C GLU A 125 9.46 5.56 -17.91
N GLN A 126 10.26 5.45 -16.83
CA GLN A 126 11.15 6.53 -16.39
C GLN A 126 12.62 6.27 -16.80
N PRO A 127 13.46 7.31 -16.80
CA PRO A 127 14.91 7.14 -16.95
C PRO A 127 15.49 6.18 -15.90
N ALA A 128 16.55 5.46 -16.25
CA ALA A 128 17.17 4.46 -15.37
C ALA A 128 17.66 5.00 -14.00
N ASN A 129 17.92 6.30 -13.89
CA ASN A 129 18.31 6.96 -12.64
C ASN A 129 17.12 7.56 -11.87
N ALA A 130 15.89 7.35 -12.32
CA ALA A 130 14.71 7.84 -11.60
C ALA A 130 14.57 7.19 -10.21
N ARG A 131 13.94 7.92 -9.32
CA ARG A 131 13.62 7.48 -7.96
C ARG A 131 12.12 7.58 -7.76
N MET A 132 11.57 6.65 -6.98
CA MET A 132 10.17 6.68 -6.57
C MET A 132 10.07 6.68 -5.06
N LEU A 133 9.26 7.59 -4.51
CA LEU A 133 8.81 7.55 -3.13
C LEU A 133 7.39 6.99 -3.12
N ILE A 134 7.19 5.91 -2.38
CA ILE A 134 5.87 5.32 -2.15
C ILE A 134 5.42 5.66 -0.73
N VAL A 135 4.25 6.30 -0.62
CA VAL A 135 3.61 6.60 0.66
C VAL A 135 2.41 5.69 0.82
N ALA A 136 2.44 4.84 1.83
CA ALA A 136 1.38 3.88 2.10
C ALA A 136 1.18 3.70 3.61
N GLY A 137 0.04 3.13 4.00
CA GLY A 137 -0.17 2.74 5.39
C GLY A 137 0.84 1.69 5.85
N ALA A 138 1.18 1.68 7.14
CA ALA A 138 2.17 0.77 7.71
C ALA A 138 1.89 -0.71 7.37
N GLY A 139 0.61 -1.09 7.28
CA GLY A 139 0.17 -2.44 6.90
C GLY A 139 0.68 -2.93 5.55
N HIS A 140 1.07 -2.02 4.67
CA HIS A 140 1.53 -2.32 3.31
C HIS A 140 3.05 -2.34 3.17
N VAL A 141 3.79 -1.86 4.16
CA VAL A 141 5.26 -1.72 4.08
C VAL A 141 6.01 -2.36 5.24
N MET A 142 5.34 -2.65 6.36
CA MET A 142 5.96 -3.19 7.57
C MET A 142 6.74 -4.47 7.26
N ASN A 143 7.93 -4.57 7.84
CA ASN A 143 8.87 -5.68 7.65
C ASN A 143 9.25 -5.95 6.17
N GLY A 144 8.91 -5.06 5.26
CA GLY A 144 9.14 -5.24 3.84
C GLY A 144 8.26 -6.29 3.15
N TRP A 145 7.31 -6.90 3.84
CA TRP A 145 6.52 -8.05 3.35
C TRP A 145 5.40 -7.67 2.36
N GLY A 146 4.87 -6.47 2.45
CA GLY A 146 3.83 -5.98 1.55
C GLY A 146 4.38 -5.51 0.19
N ILE A 147 4.22 -4.24 -0.14
CA ILE A 147 4.67 -3.63 -1.40
C ILE A 147 6.16 -3.89 -1.68
N PRO A 148 7.10 -3.73 -0.71
CA PRO A 148 8.51 -3.83 -1.02
C PRO A 148 8.94 -5.21 -1.56
N SER A 149 8.50 -6.30 -0.93
CA SER A 149 8.82 -7.66 -1.39
C SER A 149 8.26 -7.97 -2.77
N ARG A 150 7.09 -7.41 -3.08
CA ARG A 150 6.41 -7.57 -4.37
C ARG A 150 7.08 -6.79 -5.49
N ILE A 151 7.61 -5.61 -5.18
CA ILE A 151 8.47 -4.86 -6.12
C ILE A 151 9.75 -5.64 -6.37
N ALA A 152 10.43 -6.09 -5.29
CA ALA A 152 11.68 -6.84 -5.41
C ALA A 152 11.51 -8.11 -6.26
N ARG A 153 10.40 -8.84 -6.09
CA ARG A 153 10.10 -10.03 -6.90
C ARG A 153 9.98 -9.70 -8.39
N ARG A 154 9.41 -8.54 -8.74
CA ARG A 154 9.18 -8.13 -10.14
C ARG A 154 10.38 -7.51 -10.81
N THR A 155 11.26 -6.86 -10.05
CA THR A 155 12.37 -6.08 -10.61
C THR A 155 13.74 -6.67 -10.33
N GLY A 156 13.87 -7.50 -9.30
CA GLY A 156 15.17 -7.88 -8.73
C GLY A 156 15.82 -6.80 -7.87
N ASP A 157 15.23 -5.61 -7.78
CA ASP A 157 15.73 -4.49 -6.98
C ASP A 157 15.18 -4.52 -5.56
N THR A 158 15.87 -3.85 -4.64
CA THR A 158 15.43 -3.68 -3.25
C THR A 158 14.86 -2.28 -3.02
N ALA A 159 13.86 -2.20 -2.15
CA ALA A 159 13.32 -0.95 -1.65
C ALA A 159 13.79 -0.70 -0.21
N SER A 160 14.17 0.54 0.10
CA SER A 160 14.35 0.96 1.49
C SER A 160 12.99 1.30 2.09
N VAL A 161 12.71 0.78 3.27
CA VAL A 161 11.45 1.01 4.00
C VAL A 161 11.72 1.93 5.18
N VAL A 162 10.93 3.01 5.27
CA VAL A 162 10.92 3.90 6.43
C VAL A 162 9.54 3.84 7.07
N THR A 163 9.45 3.35 8.29
CA THR A 163 8.19 3.29 9.04
C THR A 163 8.20 4.34 10.13
N LEU A 164 7.17 5.19 10.14
CA LEU A 164 6.96 6.18 11.19
C LEU A 164 6.15 5.54 12.31
N LEU A 165 6.75 5.46 13.50
CA LEU A 165 6.08 4.94 14.69
C LEU A 165 5.76 6.09 15.65
N PRO A 166 4.54 6.15 16.22
CA PRO A 166 4.24 7.10 17.28
C PRO A 166 5.04 6.72 18.53
N VAL A 167 5.81 7.68 19.06
CA VAL A 167 6.58 7.51 20.29
C VAL A 167 6.05 8.47 21.33
N SER A 168 5.78 7.97 22.54
CA SER A 168 5.38 8.85 23.64
C SER A 168 6.51 9.83 23.97
N PRO A 169 6.20 11.04 24.48
CA PRO A 169 7.22 12.05 24.82
C PRO A 169 8.32 11.50 25.77
N GLU A 170 7.95 10.60 26.68
CA GLU A 170 8.86 10.00 27.66
C GLU A 170 9.88 9.08 27.01
N LYS A 171 9.56 8.49 25.86
CA LYS A 171 10.44 7.58 25.10
C LYS A 171 11.25 8.28 24.01
N ARG A 172 11.20 9.59 23.92
CA ARG A 172 12.03 10.34 22.98
C ARG A 172 13.49 10.22 23.37
N GLY A 173 14.28 9.59 22.51
CA GLY A 173 15.73 9.37 22.71
C GLY A 173 16.10 7.94 23.09
N GLU A 174 15.14 7.08 23.38
CA GLU A 174 15.40 5.65 23.44
C GLU A 174 15.53 5.10 22.01
N SER A 175 16.65 4.38 21.77
CA SER A 175 16.78 3.64 20.51
C SER A 175 15.68 2.60 20.46
N LEU A 176 14.78 2.70 19.50
CA LEU A 176 13.83 1.64 19.22
C LEU A 176 14.65 0.46 18.73
N ALA A 177 14.81 -0.56 19.57
CA ALA A 177 15.38 -1.83 19.14
C ALA A 177 14.62 -2.30 17.91
N GLU A 178 15.33 -2.76 16.89
CA GLU A 178 14.71 -3.35 15.73
C GLU A 178 13.72 -4.42 16.17
N PRO A 179 12.49 -4.47 15.65
CA PRO A 179 11.57 -5.54 15.95
C PRO A 179 12.23 -6.83 15.47
N GLY A 180 12.62 -7.68 16.43
CA GLY A 180 13.50 -8.81 16.34
C GLY A 180 13.52 -9.53 15.00
N GLY A 181 14.66 -9.50 14.36
CA GLY A 181 15.06 -10.50 13.40
C GLY A 181 15.36 -11.79 14.16
N ALA A 182 14.49 -12.75 14.02
CA ALA A 182 14.72 -14.16 14.27
C ALA A 182 14.01 -14.94 13.18
#